data_92012a61157140be5b20cfd5ffb8dde3
#
_entry.id   92012a61157140be5b20cfd5ffb8dde3
#
_cell.length_a   1.000
_cell.length_b   1.000
_cell.length_c   1.000
_cell.angle_alpha   90.00
_cell.angle_beta   90.00
_cell.angle_gamma   90.00
#
_symmetry.space_group_name_H-M   'P 1'
#
loop_
_entity.id
_entity.type
_entity.pdbx_description
1 polymer ?
#
loop_
_entity_poly.entity_id
_entity_poly.type
_entity_poly.pdbx_seq_one_letter_code
_entity_poly.pdbx_strand_id
1 'polypeptide(L)'
;MKKEKEGRNIHLKEQMMFSELLDRLEKRSKTICREYDGKEEAAEGFGSLFSDLQEEMKLCEEDSPEKRNPCFDPEPLPKAGELLIEGENLCLLGISESDYRGYMEVEYDASFFKEAFRDERFLQKLWEGFFQPNRAYYSIFNVNSVFLGYCGILNLQAKPWELAIALKLQYQGHGIGPESLLLLMKALKRRTGERIFRGRVDADNEASISMMRKIGGKAHGISEVFLHGEELKAYEKKKDYLVDERLRELAKEFQVEPRELLGHALEFWVELPE
;
A
#
# COMPACT_ATOMS: atom_id res chain seq x y z
N MET A 1 21.40 6.60 -25.24
CA MET A 1 21.55 8.03 -24.91
C MET A 1 20.27 8.88 -25.04
N LYS A 2 19.47 8.83 -26.13
CA LYS A 2 18.22 9.63 -26.20
C LYS A 2 17.11 9.09 -25.28
N LYS A 3 16.90 7.78 -25.23
CA LYS A 3 15.91 7.12 -24.35
C LYS A 3 16.22 7.23 -22.84
N GLU A 4 17.51 7.26 -22.47
CA GLU A 4 17.91 7.45 -21.06
C GLU A 4 17.70 8.90 -20.57
N LYS A 5 17.78 9.89 -21.47
CA LYS A 5 17.47 11.28 -21.12
C LYS A 5 15.96 11.52 -21.00
N GLU A 6 15.14 10.85 -21.78
CA GLU A 6 13.67 10.92 -21.68
C GLU A 6 13.16 10.26 -20.38
N GLY A 7 13.67 9.07 -20.02
CA GLY A 7 13.31 8.41 -18.77
C GLY A 7 13.70 9.21 -17.51
N ARG A 8 14.89 9.83 -17.50
CA ARG A 8 15.29 10.73 -16.38
C ARG A 8 14.42 12.00 -16.28
N ASN A 9 13.95 12.51 -17.43
CA ASN A 9 13.13 13.72 -17.42
C ASN A 9 11.69 13.48 -16.95
N ILE A 10 11.16 12.29 -17.17
CA ILE A 10 9.85 11.86 -16.67
C ILE A 10 9.94 11.68 -15.16
N HIS A 11 10.93 10.95 -14.67
CA HIS A 11 11.14 10.69 -13.25
C HIS A 11 11.40 11.99 -12.43
N LEU A 12 12.13 12.95 -12.97
CA LEU A 12 12.32 14.27 -12.35
C LEU A 12 11.02 15.09 -12.29
N LYS A 13 10.19 15.01 -13.32
CA LYS A 13 8.87 15.67 -13.33
C LYS A 13 7.92 15.08 -12.30
N GLU A 14 7.89 13.76 -12.17
CA GLU A 14 7.09 13.05 -11.18
C GLU A 14 7.54 13.39 -9.75
N GLN A 15 8.85 13.43 -9.50
CA GLN A 15 9.42 13.83 -8.21
C GLN A 15 9.10 15.28 -7.84
N MET A 16 9.20 16.21 -8.80
CA MET A 16 8.84 17.62 -8.57
C MET A 16 7.34 17.78 -8.28
N MET A 17 6.47 17.10 -9.02
CA MET A 17 5.02 17.13 -8.78
C MET A 17 4.65 16.58 -7.41
N PHE A 18 5.28 15.50 -6.97
CA PHE A 18 4.99 14.88 -5.68
C PHE A 18 5.51 15.72 -4.50
N SER A 19 6.69 16.34 -4.64
CA SER A 19 7.22 17.28 -3.64
C SER A 19 6.37 18.55 -3.51
N GLU A 20 5.91 19.12 -4.62
CA GLU A 20 4.96 20.25 -4.62
C GLU A 20 3.61 19.87 -4.01
N LEU A 21 3.16 18.64 -4.25
CA LEU A 21 1.92 18.13 -3.69
C LEU A 21 2.02 17.99 -2.17
N LEU A 22 3.10 17.39 -1.66
CA LEU A 22 3.35 17.28 -0.22
C LEU A 22 3.45 18.65 0.46
N ASP A 23 4.11 19.62 -0.16
CA ASP A 23 4.22 21.00 0.33
C ASP A 23 2.84 21.68 0.41
N ARG A 24 2.00 21.48 -0.59
CA ARG A 24 0.61 21.97 -0.59
C ARG A 24 -0.23 21.28 0.49
N LEU A 25 -0.06 19.97 0.66
CA LEU A 25 -0.72 19.17 1.68
C LEU A 25 -0.33 19.64 3.09
N GLU A 26 0.96 19.82 3.33
CA GLU A 26 1.46 20.30 4.63
C GLU A 26 0.98 21.71 4.94
N LYS A 27 1.02 22.62 3.97
CA LYS A 27 0.51 23.99 4.13
C LYS A 27 -0.99 24.00 4.38
N ARG A 28 -1.76 23.22 3.62
CA ARG A 28 -3.23 23.15 3.73
C ARG A 28 -3.68 22.45 5.01
N SER A 29 -2.99 21.37 5.40
CA SER A 29 -3.18 20.71 6.70
C SER A 29 -2.92 21.66 7.88
N LYS A 30 -1.82 22.43 7.84
CA LYS A 30 -1.52 23.45 8.86
C LYS A 30 -2.55 24.58 8.89
N THR A 31 -3.09 24.94 7.74
CA THR A 31 -4.16 25.97 7.64
C THR A 31 -5.46 25.41 8.22
N ILE A 32 -5.87 24.20 7.85
CA ILE A 32 -7.05 23.53 8.38
C ILE A 32 -6.93 23.37 9.91
N CYS A 33 -5.79 22.92 10.42
CA CYS A 33 -5.57 22.80 11.87
C CYS A 33 -5.58 24.13 12.62
N ARG A 34 -5.27 25.26 11.96
CA ARG A 34 -5.31 26.60 12.57
C ARG A 34 -6.67 27.27 12.49
N GLU A 35 -7.42 27.03 11.43
CA GLU A 35 -8.72 27.66 11.18
C GLU A 35 -9.88 26.93 11.88
N TYR A 36 -9.72 25.60 12.11
CA TYR A 36 -10.79 24.76 12.63
C TYR A 36 -10.34 24.05 13.91
N ASP A 37 -10.58 24.70 15.03
CA ASP A 37 -10.25 24.22 16.38
C ASP A 37 -11.14 23.01 16.77
N GLY A 38 -10.86 21.83 16.22
CA GLY A 38 -11.44 20.54 16.61
C GLY A 38 -12.89 20.28 16.20
N LYS A 39 -13.41 20.90 15.12
CA LYS A 39 -14.82 20.84 14.72
C LYS A 39 -15.06 20.12 13.38
N GLU A 40 -16.33 19.84 13.07
CA GLU A 40 -16.83 19.19 11.84
C GLU A 40 -16.26 19.76 10.54
N GLU A 41 -15.99 21.06 10.49
CA GLU A 41 -15.40 21.78 9.36
C GLU A 41 -13.96 21.35 9.00
N ALA A 42 -13.20 20.80 9.97
CA ALA A 42 -11.87 20.22 9.68
C ALA A 42 -11.97 18.95 8.82
N ALA A 43 -13.02 18.15 9.01
CA ALA A 43 -13.27 16.95 8.22
C ALA A 43 -13.57 17.27 6.74
N GLU A 44 -14.30 18.35 6.46
CA GLU A 44 -14.54 18.83 5.10
C GLU A 44 -13.25 19.27 4.39
N GLY A 45 -12.38 19.97 5.10
CA GLY A 45 -11.08 20.38 4.59
C GLY A 45 -10.17 19.21 4.22
N PHE A 46 -10.14 18.14 5.04
CA PHE A 46 -9.37 16.93 4.76
C PHE A 46 -9.99 16.10 3.61
N GLY A 47 -11.32 16.02 3.50
CA GLY A 47 -12.00 15.38 2.38
C GLY A 47 -11.66 16.04 1.03
N SER A 48 -11.64 17.38 0.96
CA SER A 48 -11.22 18.13 -0.22
C SER A 48 -9.74 17.87 -0.56
N LEU A 49 -8.87 17.85 0.45
CA LEU A 49 -7.44 17.60 0.29
C LEU A 49 -7.15 16.22 -0.30
N PHE A 50 -7.86 15.19 0.18
CA PHE A 50 -7.72 13.82 -0.32
C PHE A 50 -8.24 13.68 -1.76
N SER A 51 -9.26 14.47 -2.11
CA SER A 51 -9.82 14.56 -3.48
C SER A 51 -8.80 15.09 -4.48
N ASP A 52 -8.14 16.19 -4.10
CA ASP A 52 -7.14 16.83 -4.94
C ASP A 52 -5.93 15.89 -5.17
N LEU A 53 -5.55 15.11 -4.13
CA LEU A 53 -4.52 14.07 -4.20
C LEU A 53 -4.86 12.95 -5.20
N GLN A 54 -6.08 12.43 -5.13
CA GLN A 54 -6.50 11.36 -6.04
C GLN A 54 -6.59 11.84 -7.49
N GLU A 55 -6.95 13.08 -7.72
CA GLU A 55 -7.05 13.66 -9.07
C GLU A 55 -5.66 13.91 -9.68
N GLU A 56 -4.71 14.40 -8.88
CA GLU A 56 -3.32 14.56 -9.34
C GLU A 56 -2.58 13.22 -9.51
N MET A 57 -2.87 12.20 -8.68
CA MET A 57 -2.33 10.84 -8.85
C MET A 57 -2.85 10.17 -10.14
N LYS A 58 -4.09 10.44 -10.57
CA LYS A 58 -4.63 9.93 -11.86
C LYS A 58 -3.88 10.48 -13.07
N LEU A 59 -3.39 11.72 -13.00
CA LEU A 59 -2.65 12.35 -14.09
C LEU A 59 -1.23 11.77 -14.27
N CYS A 60 -0.68 11.08 -13.25
CA CYS A 60 0.62 10.43 -13.32
C CYS A 60 0.57 9.00 -13.90
N GLU A 61 -0.61 8.39 -14.09
CA GLU A 61 -0.77 6.98 -14.44
C GLU A 61 -0.92 6.71 -15.96
N GLU A 62 -0.97 7.73 -16.84
CA GLU A 62 -1.38 7.56 -18.25
C GLU A 62 -0.28 7.12 -19.25
N ASP A 63 0.98 6.89 -18.87
CA ASP A 63 2.02 6.55 -19.86
C ASP A 63 2.92 5.36 -19.47
N SER A 64 2.50 4.13 -19.84
CA SER A 64 3.44 3.02 -20.10
C SER A 64 2.84 1.94 -20.99
N PRO A 65 3.44 1.66 -22.18
CA PRO A 65 2.94 0.59 -23.06
C PRO A 65 3.35 -0.80 -22.57
N GLU A 66 2.37 -1.67 -22.45
CA GLU A 66 2.47 -3.08 -22.07
C GLU A 66 3.38 -3.91 -23.00
N LYS A 67 4.25 -4.71 -22.39
CA LYS A 67 4.80 -5.92 -23.06
C LYS A 67 4.01 -7.13 -22.55
N ARG A 68 3.02 -7.57 -23.30
CA ARG A 68 2.30 -8.83 -23.06
C ARG A 68 3.18 -10.02 -23.43
N ASN A 69 3.22 -11.01 -22.56
CA ASN A 69 3.81 -12.32 -22.81
C ASN A 69 2.77 -13.16 -23.59
N PRO A 70 3.06 -13.67 -24.80
CA PRO A 70 2.04 -14.13 -25.76
C PRO A 70 1.44 -15.52 -25.53
N CYS A 71 1.66 -16.17 -24.40
CA CYS A 71 1.30 -17.59 -24.22
C CYS A 71 0.39 -17.91 -23.03
N PHE A 72 -0.17 -16.92 -22.36
CA PHE A 72 -1.06 -17.14 -21.20
C PHE A 72 -2.40 -16.45 -21.47
N ASP A 73 -3.49 -17.22 -21.54
CA ASP A 73 -4.84 -16.70 -21.56
C ASP A 73 -5.29 -16.52 -20.09
N PRO A 74 -5.15 -15.32 -19.50
CA PRO A 74 -5.37 -15.14 -18.08
C PRO A 74 -6.84 -15.28 -17.77
N GLU A 75 -7.17 -16.15 -16.82
CA GLU A 75 -8.51 -16.16 -16.24
C GLU A 75 -8.84 -14.76 -15.69
N PRO A 76 -10.02 -14.22 -15.96
CA PRO A 76 -10.41 -12.91 -15.45
C PRO A 76 -10.40 -12.90 -13.91
N LEU A 77 -10.03 -11.78 -13.32
CA LEU A 77 -10.13 -11.61 -11.87
C LEU A 77 -11.61 -11.68 -11.43
N PRO A 78 -11.90 -12.24 -10.25
CA PRO A 78 -13.25 -12.38 -9.75
C PRO A 78 -14.01 -11.06 -9.66
N LYS A 79 -15.27 -11.10 -9.99
CA LYS A 79 -16.19 -9.98 -9.78
C LYS A 79 -16.57 -9.87 -8.30
N ALA A 80 -17.34 -8.83 -7.98
CA ALA A 80 -17.86 -8.58 -6.63
C ALA A 80 -18.55 -9.83 -6.05
N GLY A 81 -18.12 -10.26 -4.87
CA GLY A 81 -18.65 -11.42 -4.16
C GLY A 81 -18.26 -12.78 -4.73
N GLU A 82 -17.58 -12.86 -5.88
CA GLU A 82 -17.10 -14.12 -6.44
C GLU A 82 -15.86 -14.63 -5.69
N LEU A 83 -15.75 -15.95 -5.58
CA LEU A 83 -14.64 -16.61 -4.92
C LEU A 83 -13.37 -16.50 -5.77
N LEU A 84 -12.30 -15.92 -5.22
CA LEU A 84 -10.96 -15.98 -5.80
C LEU A 84 -10.30 -17.32 -5.48
N ILE A 85 -10.29 -17.68 -4.19
CA ILE A 85 -9.67 -18.90 -3.68
C ILE A 85 -10.22 -19.24 -2.30
N GLU A 86 -10.33 -20.54 -2.03
CA GLU A 86 -10.63 -21.09 -0.70
C GLU A 86 -9.40 -21.81 -0.16
N GLY A 87 -9.08 -21.55 1.10
CA GLY A 87 -8.07 -22.24 1.89
C GLY A 87 -8.73 -23.11 2.97
N GLU A 88 -7.93 -23.62 3.90
CA GLU A 88 -8.42 -24.46 5.00
C GLU A 88 -9.27 -23.67 6.01
N ASN A 89 -8.85 -22.45 6.36
CA ASN A 89 -9.48 -21.63 7.38
C ASN A 89 -10.11 -20.34 6.84
N LEU A 90 -9.71 -19.94 5.66
CA LEU A 90 -10.01 -18.64 5.06
C LEU A 90 -10.46 -18.78 3.61
N CYS A 91 -11.26 -17.83 3.15
CA CYS A 91 -11.51 -17.63 1.72
C CYS A 91 -11.31 -16.16 1.34
N LEU A 92 -10.93 -15.93 0.08
CA LEU A 92 -10.78 -14.61 -0.52
C LEU A 92 -11.86 -14.43 -1.58
N LEU A 93 -12.67 -13.37 -1.43
CA LEU A 93 -13.75 -13.02 -2.35
C LEU A 93 -13.50 -11.64 -2.96
N GLY A 94 -13.94 -11.42 -4.19
CA GLY A 94 -14.00 -10.08 -4.78
C GLY A 94 -14.82 -9.14 -3.90
N ILE A 95 -14.35 -7.89 -3.74
CA ILE A 95 -15.04 -6.89 -2.91
C ILE A 95 -16.48 -6.70 -3.38
N SER A 96 -17.41 -6.65 -2.45
CA SER A 96 -18.81 -6.33 -2.69
C SER A 96 -19.29 -5.14 -1.85
N GLU A 97 -20.38 -4.51 -2.25
CA GLU A 97 -20.98 -3.40 -1.50
C GLU A 97 -21.34 -3.78 -0.04
N SER A 98 -21.63 -5.05 0.22
CA SER A 98 -21.90 -5.55 1.58
C SER A 98 -20.69 -5.46 2.51
N ASP A 99 -19.47 -5.34 1.97
CA ASP A 99 -18.23 -5.34 2.73
C ASP A 99 -17.86 -3.93 3.21
N TYR A 100 -18.51 -2.89 2.66
CA TYR A 100 -18.24 -1.48 2.93
C TYR A 100 -17.97 -1.17 4.41
N ARG A 101 -18.88 -1.60 5.29
CA ARG A 101 -18.75 -1.35 6.73
C ARG A 101 -17.46 -1.97 7.32
N GLY A 102 -17.14 -3.19 6.88
CA GLY A 102 -15.95 -3.90 7.34
C GLY A 102 -14.66 -3.20 6.90
N TYR A 103 -14.62 -2.72 5.66
CA TYR A 103 -13.51 -1.94 5.14
C TYR A 103 -13.32 -0.62 5.88
N MET A 104 -14.40 0.14 6.08
CA MET A 104 -14.32 1.42 6.80
C MET A 104 -13.89 1.24 8.25
N GLU A 105 -14.25 0.15 8.90
CA GLU A 105 -13.79 -0.20 10.24
C GLU A 105 -12.27 -0.45 10.26
N VAL A 106 -11.75 -1.24 9.31
CA VAL A 106 -10.31 -1.52 9.18
C VAL A 106 -9.51 -0.24 8.89
N GLU A 107 -9.98 0.57 7.95
CA GLU A 107 -9.35 1.84 7.59
C GLU A 107 -9.37 2.83 8.75
N TYR A 108 -10.50 2.92 9.46
CA TYR A 108 -10.59 3.75 10.66
C TYR A 108 -9.56 3.32 11.71
N ASP A 109 -9.44 2.02 11.99
CA ASP A 109 -8.51 1.50 12.99
C ASP A 109 -7.05 1.82 12.64
N ALA A 110 -6.70 1.74 11.37
CA ALA A 110 -5.35 2.03 10.86
C ALA A 110 -5.03 3.53 10.74
N SER A 111 -6.05 4.40 10.64
CA SER A 111 -5.86 5.82 10.35
C SER A 111 -5.36 6.62 11.54
N PHE A 112 -4.45 7.57 11.29
CA PHE A 112 -4.11 8.64 12.22
C PHE A 112 -5.12 9.80 12.19
N PHE A 113 -5.94 9.91 11.14
CA PHE A 113 -6.91 10.99 10.90
C PHE A 113 -8.34 10.53 11.19
N LYS A 114 -8.62 10.12 12.42
CA LYS A 114 -9.94 9.61 12.85
C LYS A 114 -11.09 10.56 12.54
N GLU A 115 -10.86 11.88 12.62
CA GLU A 115 -11.87 12.91 12.37
C GLU A 115 -12.34 12.93 10.92
N ALA A 116 -11.49 12.58 9.95
CA ALA A 116 -11.86 12.51 8.53
C ALA A 116 -12.98 11.49 8.27
N PHE A 117 -13.10 10.47 9.10
CA PHE A 117 -14.16 9.45 8.99
C PHE A 117 -15.56 9.92 9.37
N ARG A 118 -15.71 11.18 9.78
CA ARG A 118 -17.00 11.84 9.96
C ARG A 118 -17.53 12.45 8.67
N ASP A 119 -16.69 12.64 7.67
CA ASP A 119 -17.07 13.19 6.35
C ASP A 119 -17.48 12.06 5.40
N GLU A 120 -18.75 12.05 5.00
CA GLU A 120 -19.30 11.05 4.06
C GLU A 120 -18.60 11.08 2.70
N ARG A 121 -18.17 12.25 2.22
CA ARG A 121 -17.43 12.39 0.95
C ARG A 121 -16.04 11.75 1.04
N PHE A 122 -15.37 11.90 2.18
CA PHE A 122 -14.12 11.20 2.45
C PHE A 122 -14.32 9.68 2.43
N LEU A 123 -15.33 9.17 3.14
CA LEU A 123 -15.65 7.74 3.17
C LEU A 123 -15.99 7.19 1.79
N GLN A 124 -16.78 7.93 1.02
CA GLN A 124 -17.12 7.54 -0.35
C GLN A 124 -15.87 7.43 -1.23
N LYS A 125 -14.99 8.43 -1.20
CA LYS A 125 -13.76 8.42 -1.99
C LYS A 125 -12.79 7.32 -1.55
N LEU A 126 -12.68 7.09 -0.26
CA LEU A 126 -11.87 5.99 0.27
C LEU A 126 -12.39 4.64 -0.26
N TRP A 127 -13.72 4.46 -0.25
CA TRP A 127 -14.37 3.26 -0.78
C TRP A 127 -14.15 3.09 -2.29
N GLU A 128 -14.37 4.14 -3.07
CA GLU A 128 -14.11 4.15 -4.51
C GLU A 128 -12.65 3.82 -4.86
N GLY A 129 -11.71 4.18 -3.98
CA GLY A 129 -10.29 3.87 -4.12
C GLY A 129 -9.97 2.38 -4.19
N PHE A 130 -10.81 1.51 -3.61
CA PHE A 130 -10.63 0.05 -3.69
C PHE A 130 -11.00 -0.53 -5.06
N PHE A 131 -11.79 0.19 -5.87
CA PHE A 131 -12.29 -0.26 -7.17
C PHE A 131 -11.54 0.36 -8.36
N GLN A 132 -10.40 1.00 -8.13
CA GLN A 132 -9.60 1.57 -9.20
C GLN A 132 -9.13 0.47 -10.16
N PRO A 133 -9.15 0.70 -11.50
CA PRO A 133 -8.84 -0.34 -12.49
C PRO A 133 -7.43 -0.94 -12.40
N ASN A 134 -6.49 -0.18 -11.83
CA ASN A 134 -5.12 -0.61 -11.61
C ASN A 134 -4.90 -1.35 -10.28
N ARG A 135 -5.95 -1.63 -9.52
CA ARG A 135 -5.90 -2.31 -8.22
C ARG A 135 -6.69 -3.61 -8.23
N ALA A 136 -6.33 -4.51 -7.35
CA ALA A 136 -7.09 -5.73 -7.13
C ALA A 136 -7.14 -6.05 -5.64
N TYR A 137 -8.28 -5.83 -5.01
CA TYR A 137 -8.51 -6.10 -3.60
C TYR A 137 -9.54 -7.21 -3.41
N TYR A 138 -9.38 -7.96 -2.34
CA TYR A 138 -10.21 -9.10 -1.99
C TYR A 138 -10.51 -9.08 -0.50
N SER A 139 -11.77 -9.30 -0.17
CA SER A 139 -12.25 -9.45 1.20
C SER A 139 -11.83 -10.81 1.77
N ILE A 140 -11.34 -10.82 2.99
CA ILE A 140 -10.92 -12.02 3.72
C ILE A 140 -12.06 -12.44 4.64
N PHE A 141 -12.55 -13.66 4.46
CA PHE A 141 -13.55 -14.27 5.34
C PHE A 141 -13.02 -15.56 5.96
N ASN A 142 -13.50 -15.89 7.16
CA ASN A 142 -13.28 -17.21 7.74
C ASN A 142 -14.38 -18.19 7.30
N VAL A 143 -14.25 -19.45 7.69
CA VAL A 143 -15.22 -20.54 7.40
C VAL A 143 -16.64 -20.28 7.90
N ASN A 144 -16.82 -19.35 8.83
CA ASN A 144 -18.12 -18.93 9.35
C ASN A 144 -18.66 -17.67 8.66
N SER A 145 -18.09 -17.27 7.52
CA SER A 145 -18.46 -16.07 6.77
C SER A 145 -18.28 -14.75 7.56
N VAL A 146 -17.35 -14.73 8.51
CA VAL A 146 -17.01 -13.50 9.24
C VAL A 146 -15.94 -12.75 8.47
N PHE A 147 -16.17 -11.47 8.18
CA PHE A 147 -15.20 -10.58 7.57
C PHE A 147 -14.05 -10.27 8.55
N LEU A 148 -12.82 -10.59 8.14
CA LEU A 148 -11.61 -10.45 8.94
C LEU A 148 -10.77 -9.23 8.55
N GLY A 149 -10.87 -8.79 7.31
CA GLY A 149 -10.09 -7.74 6.70
C GLY A 149 -10.03 -7.90 5.19
N TYR A 150 -9.02 -7.34 4.56
CA TYR A 150 -8.81 -7.44 3.12
C TYR A 150 -7.34 -7.60 2.77
N CYS A 151 -7.06 -8.12 1.58
CA CYS A 151 -5.74 -8.14 0.97
C CYS A 151 -5.84 -7.86 -0.53
N GLY A 152 -4.71 -7.56 -1.17
CA GLY A 152 -4.75 -7.23 -2.60
C GLY A 152 -3.41 -6.84 -3.20
N ILE A 153 -3.50 -6.27 -4.39
CA ILE A 153 -2.39 -5.68 -5.15
C ILE A 153 -2.63 -4.19 -5.30
N LEU A 154 -1.66 -3.39 -4.89
CA LEU A 154 -1.75 -1.92 -4.90
C LEU A 154 -1.76 -1.34 -6.31
N ASN A 155 -0.93 -1.91 -7.21
CA ASN A 155 -0.85 -1.45 -8.60
C ASN A 155 -0.56 -2.62 -9.54
N LEU A 156 -1.51 -2.97 -10.39
CA LEU A 156 -1.41 -4.05 -11.37
C LEU A 156 -0.49 -3.70 -12.55
N GLN A 157 -0.21 -2.42 -12.76
CA GLN A 157 0.66 -1.95 -13.85
C GLN A 157 2.14 -2.00 -13.47
N ALA A 158 2.47 -1.92 -12.17
CA ALA A 158 3.83 -2.01 -11.68
C ALA A 158 4.26 -3.47 -11.43
N LYS A 159 5.53 -3.79 -11.68
CA LYS A 159 6.13 -5.11 -11.42
C LYS A 159 7.42 -4.96 -10.61
N PRO A 160 7.67 -5.83 -9.63
CA PRO A 160 6.78 -6.88 -9.10
C PRO A 160 5.51 -6.31 -8.47
N TRP A 161 4.42 -7.08 -8.49
CA TRP A 161 3.18 -6.68 -7.87
C TRP A 161 3.33 -6.48 -6.37
N GLU A 162 2.89 -5.31 -5.90
CA GLU A 162 2.97 -4.94 -4.50
C GLU A 162 1.77 -5.45 -3.71
N LEU A 163 2.06 -6.23 -2.67
CA LEU A 163 1.07 -6.81 -1.77
C LEU A 163 0.54 -5.75 -0.80
N ALA A 164 -0.76 -5.76 -0.59
CA ALA A 164 -1.44 -5.00 0.45
C ALA A 164 -2.24 -5.94 1.34
N ILE A 165 -2.31 -5.63 2.63
CA ILE A 165 -3.16 -6.33 3.59
C ILE A 165 -3.50 -5.44 4.77
N ALA A 166 -4.75 -5.50 5.20
CA ALA A 166 -5.18 -4.93 6.46
C ALA A 166 -6.22 -5.84 7.13
N LEU A 167 -6.10 -6.05 8.42
CA LEU A 167 -6.97 -6.89 9.23
C LEU A 167 -7.59 -6.08 10.35
N LYS A 168 -8.82 -6.38 10.73
CA LYS A 168 -9.40 -5.88 11.97
C LYS A 168 -8.48 -6.19 13.15
N LEU A 169 -8.35 -5.26 14.09
CA LEU A 169 -7.41 -5.36 15.22
C LEU A 169 -7.51 -6.70 15.98
N GLN A 170 -8.74 -7.17 16.20
CA GLN A 170 -9.00 -8.41 16.95
C GLN A 170 -8.52 -9.68 16.23
N TYR A 171 -8.20 -9.60 14.94
CA TYR A 171 -7.73 -10.75 14.14
C TYR A 171 -6.25 -10.68 13.80
N GLN A 172 -5.58 -9.62 14.23
CA GLN A 172 -4.13 -9.49 14.07
C GLN A 172 -3.38 -10.45 15.02
N GLY A 173 -2.17 -10.84 14.63
CA GLY A 173 -1.34 -11.73 15.45
C GLY A 173 -1.71 -13.23 15.43
N HIS A 174 -2.82 -13.63 14.77
CA HIS A 174 -3.33 -15.00 14.74
C HIS A 174 -2.93 -15.82 13.49
N GLY A 175 -1.97 -15.35 12.72
CA GLY A 175 -1.50 -16.06 11.51
C GLY A 175 -2.36 -15.83 10.25
N ILE A 176 -3.46 -15.11 10.37
CA ILE A 176 -4.39 -14.80 9.26
C ILE A 176 -3.72 -14.05 8.13
N GLY A 177 -2.88 -13.04 8.46
CA GLY A 177 -2.19 -12.23 7.46
C GLY A 177 -1.30 -13.06 6.52
N PRO A 178 -0.34 -13.83 7.03
CA PRO A 178 0.48 -14.71 6.19
C PRO A 178 -0.33 -15.70 5.37
N GLU A 179 -1.37 -16.34 5.95
CA GLU A 179 -2.23 -17.28 5.24
C GLU A 179 -2.97 -16.60 4.08
N SER A 180 -3.55 -15.43 4.32
CA SER A 180 -4.27 -14.66 3.29
C SER A 180 -3.36 -14.26 2.13
N LEU A 181 -2.15 -13.75 2.41
CA LEU A 181 -1.21 -13.37 1.36
C LEU A 181 -0.69 -14.57 0.56
N LEU A 182 -0.45 -15.70 1.21
CA LEU A 182 -0.07 -16.94 0.51
C LEU A 182 -1.19 -17.45 -0.39
N LEU A 183 -2.46 -17.40 0.06
CA LEU A 183 -3.62 -17.74 -0.76
C LEU A 183 -3.75 -16.79 -1.96
N LEU A 184 -3.64 -15.47 -1.72
CA LEU A 184 -3.68 -14.45 -2.76
C LEU A 184 -2.63 -14.71 -3.83
N MET A 185 -1.37 -14.84 -3.45
CA MET A 185 -0.26 -15.08 -4.37
C MET A 185 -0.44 -16.37 -5.16
N LYS A 186 -0.91 -17.47 -4.53
CA LYS A 186 -1.22 -18.74 -5.21
C LYS A 186 -2.32 -18.56 -6.25
N ALA A 187 -3.39 -17.86 -5.91
CA ALA A 187 -4.50 -17.61 -6.82
C ALA A 187 -4.08 -16.76 -8.01
N LEU A 188 -3.33 -15.70 -7.76
CA LEU A 188 -2.82 -14.82 -8.81
C LEU A 188 -1.81 -15.54 -9.72
N LYS A 189 -0.91 -16.34 -9.14
CA LYS A 189 0.02 -17.17 -9.94
C LYS A 189 -0.72 -18.10 -10.90
N ARG A 190 -1.78 -18.79 -10.43
CA ARG A 190 -2.58 -19.70 -11.28
C ARG A 190 -3.27 -18.96 -12.43
N ARG A 191 -3.72 -17.71 -12.20
CA ARG A 191 -4.50 -16.94 -13.17
C ARG A 191 -3.65 -16.13 -14.13
N THR A 192 -2.47 -15.68 -13.70
CA THR A 192 -1.67 -14.71 -14.45
C THR A 192 -0.24 -15.18 -14.76
N GLY A 193 0.19 -16.28 -14.15
CA GLY A 193 1.58 -16.74 -14.22
C GLY A 193 2.57 -15.92 -13.37
N GLU A 194 2.12 -14.85 -12.69
CA GLU A 194 2.99 -14.02 -11.86
C GLU A 194 3.50 -14.79 -10.64
N ARG A 195 4.80 -14.76 -10.43
CA ARG A 195 5.46 -15.53 -9.36
C ARG A 195 6.20 -14.66 -8.36
N ILE A 196 6.52 -13.43 -8.73
CA ILE A 196 7.32 -12.52 -7.93
C ILE A 196 6.42 -11.40 -7.43
N PHE A 197 6.39 -11.24 -6.13
CA PHE A 197 5.63 -10.20 -5.44
C PHE A 197 6.55 -9.41 -4.54
N ARG A 198 6.22 -8.16 -4.26
CA ARG A 198 6.93 -7.34 -3.29
C ARG A 198 6.02 -6.89 -2.15
N GLY A 199 6.62 -6.62 -1.01
CA GLY A 199 5.98 -5.88 0.08
C GLY A 199 6.88 -4.76 0.50
N ARG A 200 6.33 -3.56 0.69
CA ARG A 200 7.02 -2.43 1.31
C ARG A 200 6.52 -2.27 2.74
N VAL A 201 7.44 -2.14 3.67
CA VAL A 201 7.13 -2.14 5.10
C VAL A 201 7.98 -1.10 5.81
N ASP A 202 7.36 -0.28 6.64
CA ASP A 202 8.10 0.66 7.49
C ASP A 202 8.98 -0.08 8.49
N ALA A 203 10.18 0.43 8.75
CA ALA A 203 11.16 -0.24 9.60
C ALA A 203 10.70 -0.42 11.06
N ASP A 204 9.73 0.35 11.53
CA ASP A 204 9.12 0.24 12.86
C ASP A 204 7.92 -0.72 12.91
N ASN A 205 7.42 -1.19 11.77
CA ASN A 205 6.29 -2.12 11.68
C ASN A 205 6.76 -3.58 11.81
N GLU A 206 7.11 -3.99 13.03
CA GLU A 206 7.62 -5.35 13.32
C GLU A 206 6.62 -6.45 12.94
N ALA A 207 5.32 -6.19 13.07
CA ALA A 207 4.28 -7.15 12.71
C ALA A 207 4.31 -7.46 11.21
N SER A 208 4.40 -6.43 10.36
CA SER A 208 4.50 -6.59 8.91
C SER A 208 5.84 -7.17 8.48
N ILE A 209 6.95 -6.79 9.11
CA ILE A 209 8.27 -7.42 8.88
C ILE A 209 8.22 -8.92 9.17
N SER A 210 7.67 -9.30 10.34
CA SER A 210 7.50 -10.71 10.72
C SER A 210 6.60 -11.46 9.74
N MET A 211 5.52 -10.82 9.27
CA MET A 211 4.61 -11.38 8.29
C MET A 211 5.32 -11.62 6.94
N MET A 212 6.07 -10.65 6.43
CA MET A 212 6.82 -10.81 5.18
C MET A 212 7.81 -11.97 5.26
N ARG A 213 8.54 -12.09 6.37
CA ARG A 213 9.47 -13.23 6.59
C ARG A 213 8.72 -14.57 6.62
N LYS A 214 7.55 -14.64 7.26
CA LYS A 214 6.73 -15.87 7.33
C LYS A 214 6.23 -16.34 5.98
N ILE A 215 5.97 -15.44 5.04
CA ILE A 215 5.55 -15.80 3.67
C ILE A 215 6.74 -16.05 2.73
N GLY A 216 7.98 -16.07 3.24
CA GLY A 216 9.17 -16.32 2.46
C GLY A 216 9.79 -15.07 1.82
N GLY A 217 9.40 -13.89 2.27
CA GLY A 217 9.97 -12.62 1.83
C GLY A 217 11.45 -12.51 2.19
N LYS A 218 12.26 -12.13 1.20
CA LYS A 218 13.69 -11.86 1.35
C LYS A 218 13.94 -10.37 1.23
N ALA A 219 14.86 -9.85 2.03
CA ALA A 219 15.31 -8.46 1.93
C ALA A 219 15.83 -8.19 0.51
N HIS A 220 15.32 -7.13 -0.12
CA HIS A 220 15.70 -6.75 -1.48
C HIS A 220 16.28 -5.34 -1.58
N GLY A 221 16.14 -4.53 -0.55
CA GLY A 221 16.62 -3.17 -0.45
C GLY A 221 15.63 -2.27 0.27
N ILE A 222 15.73 -0.99 0.00
CA ILE A 222 14.84 0.04 0.54
C ILE A 222 14.29 0.90 -0.59
N SER A 223 13.15 1.55 -0.37
CA SER A 223 12.53 2.45 -1.33
C SER A 223 12.06 3.74 -0.67
N GLU A 224 12.25 4.84 -1.36
CA GLU A 224 11.68 6.13 -0.99
C GLU A 224 10.15 6.07 -1.09
N VAL A 225 9.43 6.68 -0.14
CA VAL A 225 7.96 6.65 -0.11
C VAL A 225 7.39 8.06 -0.11
N PHE A 226 7.67 8.86 0.91
CA PHE A 226 7.08 10.20 1.08
C PHE A 226 8.07 11.34 0.87
N LEU A 227 9.33 11.12 1.18
CA LEU A 227 10.40 12.11 1.03
C LEU A 227 11.40 11.60 0.02
N HIS A 228 12.04 12.52 -0.72
CA HIS A 228 12.96 12.18 -1.81
C HIS A 228 14.23 13.02 -1.77
N GLY A 229 15.30 12.45 -2.28
CA GLY A 229 16.57 13.16 -2.51
C GLY A 229 17.13 13.87 -1.29
N GLU A 230 17.44 15.16 -1.40
CA GLU A 230 18.08 15.94 -0.32
C GLU A 230 17.17 16.18 0.89
N GLU A 231 15.84 16.26 0.69
CA GLU A 231 14.88 16.42 1.80
C GLU A 231 14.84 15.15 2.67
N LEU A 232 14.86 13.99 2.03
CA LEU A 232 14.93 12.70 2.71
C LEU A 232 16.22 12.58 3.53
N LYS A 233 17.37 12.89 2.93
CA LYS A 233 18.67 12.89 3.63
C LYS A 233 18.72 13.86 4.81
N ALA A 234 18.13 15.03 4.65
CA ALA A 234 18.04 16.01 5.74
C ALA A 234 17.16 15.52 6.89
N TYR A 235 16.03 14.87 6.55
CA TYR A 235 15.15 14.25 7.53
C TYR A 235 15.86 13.14 8.31
N GLU A 236 16.50 12.19 7.61
CA GLU A 236 17.24 11.10 8.20
C GLU A 236 18.37 11.58 9.13
N LYS A 237 19.14 12.57 8.66
CA LYS A 237 20.19 13.18 9.47
C LYS A 237 19.64 13.84 10.73
N LYS A 238 18.52 14.53 10.63
CA LYS A 238 17.86 15.17 11.79
C LYS A 238 17.36 14.15 12.80
N LYS A 239 16.99 12.95 12.35
CA LYS A 239 16.43 11.87 13.16
C LYS A 239 17.45 10.79 13.57
N ASP A 240 18.71 10.93 13.22
CA ASP A 240 19.78 9.93 13.46
C ASP A 240 19.87 9.46 14.92
N TYR A 241 19.46 10.31 15.87
CA TYR A 241 19.39 9.97 17.30
C TYR A 241 18.37 8.87 17.63
N LEU A 242 17.46 8.52 16.70
CA LEU A 242 16.48 7.43 16.86
C LEU A 242 17.04 6.08 16.44
N VAL A 243 18.26 6.01 15.88
CA VAL A 243 18.90 4.77 15.46
C VAL A 243 19.29 3.94 16.68
N ASP A 244 18.54 2.89 16.93
CA ASP A 244 18.76 1.90 17.99
C ASP A 244 19.48 0.64 17.47
N GLU A 245 19.70 -0.35 18.35
CA GLU A 245 20.36 -1.61 17.99
C GLU A 245 19.49 -2.44 17.03
N ARG A 246 18.18 -2.41 17.17
CA ARG A 246 17.25 -3.10 16.27
C ARG A 246 17.37 -2.57 14.84
N LEU A 247 17.40 -1.25 14.66
CA LEU A 247 17.60 -0.65 13.34
C LEU A 247 18.98 -0.97 12.76
N ARG A 248 20.02 -1.06 13.59
CA ARG A 248 21.37 -1.48 13.13
C ARG A 248 21.38 -2.92 12.62
N GLU A 249 20.71 -3.84 13.33
CA GLU A 249 20.60 -5.24 12.90
C GLU A 249 19.78 -5.34 11.60
N LEU A 250 18.67 -4.61 11.52
CA LEU A 250 17.82 -4.57 10.32
C LEU A 250 18.58 -3.99 9.12
N ALA A 251 19.36 -2.94 9.32
CA ALA A 251 20.19 -2.34 8.28
C ALA A 251 21.25 -3.29 7.71
N LYS A 252 21.82 -4.17 8.56
CA LYS A 252 22.73 -5.24 8.09
C LYS A 252 22.02 -6.22 7.15
N GLU A 253 20.79 -6.62 7.48
CA GLU A 253 19.99 -7.51 6.63
C GLU A 253 19.69 -6.89 5.26
N PHE A 254 19.37 -5.60 5.23
CA PHE A 254 19.06 -4.87 4.00
C PHE A 254 20.28 -4.25 3.31
N GLN A 255 21.46 -4.35 3.90
CA GLN A 255 22.74 -3.84 3.37
C GLN A 255 22.71 -2.32 3.12
N VAL A 256 22.17 -1.57 4.07
CA VAL A 256 21.99 -0.11 4.02
C VAL A 256 22.54 0.56 5.27
N GLU A 257 22.69 1.88 5.28
CA GLU A 257 23.02 2.63 6.47
C GLU A 257 21.83 2.66 7.45
N PRO A 258 22.03 2.45 8.76
CA PRO A 258 20.93 2.39 9.73
C PRO A 258 19.98 3.61 9.72
N ARG A 259 20.51 4.80 9.44
CA ARG A 259 19.71 6.02 9.38
C ARG A 259 18.76 6.06 8.18
N GLU A 260 19.08 5.38 7.06
CA GLU A 260 18.22 5.33 5.88
C GLU A 260 16.90 4.65 6.19
N LEU A 261 16.88 3.75 7.19
CA LEU A 261 15.66 3.09 7.67
C LEU A 261 14.67 4.03 8.38
N LEU A 262 15.08 5.26 8.70
CA LEU A 262 14.20 6.26 9.32
C LEU A 262 13.29 6.97 8.31
N GLY A 263 13.63 6.91 7.02
CA GLY A 263 12.92 7.63 5.96
C GLY A 263 12.52 6.76 4.77
N HIS A 264 13.04 5.53 4.70
CA HIS A 264 12.74 4.58 3.63
C HIS A 264 11.87 3.43 4.15
N ALA A 265 11.03 2.87 3.25
CA ALA A 265 10.40 1.59 3.48
C ALA A 265 11.35 0.44 3.10
N LEU A 266 11.35 -0.62 3.91
CA LEU A 266 11.99 -1.89 3.61
C LEU A 266 11.28 -2.56 2.44
N GLU A 267 12.02 -3.06 1.48
CA GLU A 267 11.48 -3.80 0.35
C GLU A 267 11.80 -5.29 0.48
N PHE A 268 10.75 -6.10 0.56
CA PHE A 268 10.82 -7.55 0.56
C PHE A 268 10.31 -8.10 -0.78
N TRP A 269 11.02 -9.08 -1.32
CA TRP A 269 10.54 -9.84 -2.46
C TRP A 269 10.17 -11.25 -2.05
N VAL A 270 9.02 -11.71 -2.52
CA VAL A 270 8.51 -13.08 -2.32
C VAL A 270 8.44 -13.75 -3.67
N GLU A 271 9.14 -14.87 -3.81
CA GLU A 271 9.09 -15.67 -5.03
C GLU A 271 8.42 -17.02 -4.73
N LEU A 272 7.34 -17.30 -5.47
CA LEU A 272 6.68 -18.59 -5.39
C LEU A 272 7.43 -19.65 -6.21
N PRO A 273 7.54 -20.90 -5.70
CA PRO A 273 8.15 -22.01 -6.45
C PRO A 273 7.45 -22.23 -7.79
N GLU A 274 8.09 -22.94 -8.71
CA GLU A 274 7.56 -23.29 -10.05
C GLU A 274 6.26 -24.08 -10.02
#